data_de2adf5bde65e8180ebc35e94a020022
#
_entry.id   de2adf5bde65e8180ebc35e94a020022
#
_cell.length_a   1.000
_cell.length_b   1.000
_cell.length_c   1.000
_cell.angle_alpha   90.00
_cell.angle_beta   90.00
_cell.angle_gamma   90.00
#
_symmetry.space_group_name_H-M   'P 1'
#
loop_
_entity.id
_entity.type
_entity.pdbx_description
1 polymer ?
#
loop_
_entity_poly.entity_id
_entity_poly.type
_entity_poly.pdbx_seq_one_letter_code
_entity_poly.pdbx_strand_id
1 'polypeptide(L)'
;MNSPILTAVPIAAPETDELAIPSRAEAPHWQLPKIVQALRESREVTHNVRHRGRIRELPSRAALVRVLDDLQAVLFPTHYGQPDLTDEGIDFFVGDTLNSALNVLVEQVRRALLFVFDEDQGHDAYLHRRALEITAEFAAQLPAIRALLVSDLLAAYQGDPAASSPSEILLCYPGITAIIYHRLAHMLHTLGTPLLARLVAEISHSLTGIDIHPGAEIGGSFFIDHGTGVVIGETAVIGQRVRLYQAVTLGAKRFPADENGT
;
A
#
# COMPACT_ATOMS: atom_id res chain seq x y z
N MET A 1 25.35 42.49 -21.20
CA MET A 1 24.88 41.24 -21.81
C MET A 1 23.37 41.23 -21.68
N ASN A 2 22.67 41.44 -22.81
CA ASN A 2 21.23 41.56 -22.85
C ASN A 2 20.58 40.17 -22.91
N SER A 3 19.79 39.81 -21.90
CA SER A 3 18.93 38.63 -21.95
C SER A 3 17.77 38.90 -22.92
N PRO A 4 17.41 37.95 -23.79
CA PRO A 4 16.27 38.12 -24.68
C PRO A 4 14.97 38.02 -23.87
N ILE A 5 14.14 39.09 -24.01
CA ILE A 5 12.77 39.10 -23.52
C ILE A 5 11.95 38.17 -24.43
N LEU A 6 11.46 37.06 -23.88
CA LEU A 6 10.49 36.20 -24.53
C LEU A 6 9.15 36.98 -24.64
N THR A 7 8.82 37.47 -25.80
CA THR A 7 7.51 38.00 -26.12
C THR A 7 6.51 36.84 -26.25
N ALA A 8 5.49 36.85 -25.38
CA ALA A 8 4.39 35.92 -25.48
C ALA A 8 3.63 36.15 -26.80
N VAL A 9 3.50 35.09 -27.58
CA VAL A 9 2.62 35.04 -28.75
C VAL A 9 1.17 34.99 -28.26
N PRO A 10 0.28 35.88 -28.67
CA PRO A 10 -1.13 35.81 -28.29
C PRO A 10 -1.77 34.55 -28.88
N ILE A 11 -2.29 33.72 -28.04
CA ILE A 11 -3.12 32.56 -28.44
C ILE A 11 -4.45 33.16 -28.92
N ALA A 12 -4.77 33.02 -30.19
CA ALA A 12 -6.07 33.36 -30.74
C ALA A 12 -7.15 32.53 -30.01
N ALA A 13 -8.20 33.19 -29.53
CA ALA A 13 -9.35 32.51 -28.97
C ALA A 13 -9.95 31.59 -30.05
N PRO A 14 -10.30 30.35 -29.74
CA PRO A 14 -10.99 29.49 -30.69
C PRO A 14 -12.33 30.13 -31.04
N GLU A 15 -12.63 30.19 -32.34
CA GLU A 15 -13.96 30.54 -32.83
C GLU A 15 -14.95 29.63 -32.14
N THR A 16 -16.00 30.20 -31.58
CA THR A 16 -17.11 29.45 -30.95
C THR A 16 -17.91 28.80 -32.06
N ASP A 17 -17.43 27.64 -32.54
CA ASP A 17 -18.28 26.71 -33.21
C ASP A 17 -19.22 26.16 -32.12
N GLU A 18 -20.50 26.49 -32.23
CA GLU A 18 -21.54 25.93 -31.35
C GLU A 18 -21.47 24.39 -31.46
N LEU A 19 -20.77 23.77 -30.50
CA LEU A 19 -20.87 22.33 -30.29
C LEU A 19 -22.34 22.03 -29.96
N ALA A 20 -23.10 21.69 -30.98
CA ALA A 20 -24.45 21.20 -30.85
C ALA A 20 -24.40 19.97 -29.88
N ILE A 21 -24.95 20.18 -28.70
CA ILE A 21 -25.11 19.07 -27.71
C ILE A 21 -26.01 18.05 -28.43
N PRO A 22 -25.51 16.81 -28.70
CA PRO A 22 -26.34 15.81 -29.38
C PRO A 22 -27.61 15.58 -28.56
N SER A 23 -28.76 15.61 -29.25
CA SER A 23 -30.06 15.42 -28.62
C SER A 23 -30.06 14.08 -27.88
N ARG A 24 -30.80 14.00 -26.76
CA ARG A 24 -30.92 12.85 -25.84
C ARG A 24 -31.43 11.53 -26.53
N ALA A 25 -31.57 11.53 -27.87
CA ALA A 25 -32.13 10.45 -28.68
C ALA A 25 -31.10 9.43 -29.17
N GLU A 26 -29.78 9.67 -29.03
CA GLU A 26 -28.76 8.76 -29.53
C GLU A 26 -27.78 8.29 -28.41
N ALA A 27 -28.37 7.83 -27.30
CA ALA A 27 -27.56 7.07 -26.35
C ALA A 27 -27.02 5.81 -27.04
N PRO A 28 -25.68 5.53 -27.00
CA PRO A 28 -25.10 4.39 -27.70
C PRO A 28 -25.80 3.10 -27.27
N HIS A 29 -26.27 2.34 -28.24
CA HIS A 29 -26.99 1.09 -28.00
C HIS A 29 -25.92 -0.01 -27.73
N TRP A 30 -25.45 -0.11 -26.50
CA TRP A 30 -24.33 -0.97 -26.08
C TRP A 30 -24.54 -2.47 -26.29
N GLN A 31 -25.69 -2.94 -26.74
CA GLN A 31 -26.05 -4.37 -26.83
C GLN A 31 -25.67 -5.14 -25.55
N LEU A 32 -25.89 -4.55 -24.39
CA LEU A 32 -25.51 -5.09 -23.08
C LEU A 32 -25.85 -6.58 -22.89
N PRO A 33 -27.02 -7.09 -23.33
CA PRO A 33 -27.31 -8.51 -23.16
C PRO A 33 -26.30 -9.42 -23.85
N LYS A 34 -25.84 -9.06 -25.06
CA LYS A 34 -24.84 -9.85 -25.80
C LYS A 34 -23.48 -9.79 -25.12
N ILE A 35 -23.07 -8.61 -24.66
CA ILE A 35 -21.81 -8.44 -23.93
C ILE A 35 -21.84 -9.25 -22.63
N VAL A 36 -22.93 -9.15 -21.86
CA VAL A 36 -23.09 -9.89 -20.60
C VAL A 36 -23.07 -11.39 -20.85
N GLN A 37 -23.73 -11.86 -21.91
CA GLN A 37 -23.69 -13.28 -22.29
C GLN A 37 -22.27 -13.74 -22.62
N ALA A 38 -21.55 -13.01 -23.47
CA ALA A 38 -20.17 -13.35 -23.84
C ALA A 38 -19.23 -13.32 -22.62
N LEU A 39 -19.40 -12.36 -21.71
CA LEU A 39 -18.64 -12.32 -20.46
C LEU A 39 -18.99 -13.49 -19.52
N ARG A 40 -20.26 -13.94 -19.50
CA ARG A 40 -20.65 -15.13 -18.74
C ARG A 40 -19.96 -16.36 -19.28
N GLU A 41 -20.01 -16.59 -20.60
CA GLU A 41 -19.35 -17.72 -21.27
C GLU A 41 -17.85 -17.70 -21.01
N SER A 42 -17.20 -16.54 -21.13
CA SER A 42 -15.80 -16.37 -20.79
C SER A 42 -15.49 -16.77 -19.34
N ARG A 43 -16.33 -16.39 -18.36
CA ARG A 43 -16.13 -16.75 -16.95
C ARG A 43 -16.29 -18.26 -16.69
N GLU A 44 -17.16 -18.93 -17.44
CA GLU A 44 -17.46 -20.35 -17.24
C GLU A 44 -16.47 -21.29 -17.93
N VAL A 45 -15.96 -20.89 -19.08
CA VAL A 45 -15.12 -21.74 -19.96
C VAL A 45 -13.62 -21.51 -19.72
N THR A 46 -13.24 -20.34 -19.31
CA THR A 46 -11.83 -19.97 -19.31
C THR A 46 -11.23 -19.81 -17.89
N HIS A 47 -10.23 -20.68 -17.66
CA HIS A 47 -9.08 -20.24 -16.89
C HIS A 47 -9.27 -20.08 -15.39
N ASN A 48 -9.48 -21.04 -14.62
CA ASN A 48 -9.15 -21.08 -13.17
C ASN A 48 -9.08 -19.73 -12.40
N VAL A 49 -9.49 -18.60 -13.04
CA VAL A 49 -9.57 -17.26 -12.41
C VAL A 49 -10.81 -17.14 -11.52
N ARG A 50 -11.76 -18.07 -11.67
CA ARG A 50 -12.91 -18.16 -10.78
C ARG A 50 -12.69 -19.29 -9.79
N HIS A 51 -12.70 -18.99 -8.49
CA HIS A 51 -12.92 -20.02 -7.49
C HIS A 51 -14.26 -20.71 -7.78
N ARG A 52 -14.23 -22.00 -8.08
CA ARG A 52 -15.42 -22.83 -8.19
C ARG A 52 -16.01 -22.95 -6.78
N GLY A 53 -17.22 -22.49 -6.57
CA GLY A 53 -17.88 -22.55 -5.27
C GLY A 53 -18.53 -21.23 -4.86
N ARG A 54 -18.75 -21.05 -3.56
CA ARG A 54 -19.33 -19.84 -2.98
C ARG A 54 -18.44 -18.64 -3.26
N ILE A 55 -19.05 -17.48 -3.62
CA ILE A 55 -18.33 -16.22 -3.75
C ILE A 55 -17.74 -15.89 -2.38
N ARG A 56 -16.41 -15.86 -2.28
CA ARG A 56 -15.70 -15.52 -1.05
C ARG A 56 -15.51 -14.01 -0.96
N GLU A 57 -15.64 -13.48 0.24
CA GLU A 57 -15.30 -12.09 0.51
C GLU A 57 -13.78 -11.94 0.52
N LEU A 58 -13.24 -11.21 -0.44
CA LEU A 58 -11.82 -10.87 -0.51
C LEU A 58 -11.49 -9.68 0.39
N PRO A 59 -10.23 -9.53 0.82
CA PRO A 59 -9.78 -8.32 1.49
C PRO A 59 -10.07 -7.07 0.65
N SER A 60 -10.52 -6.00 1.29
CA SER A 60 -10.87 -4.75 0.64
C SER A 60 -9.67 -3.79 0.61
N ARG A 61 -9.17 -3.46 -0.59
CA ARG A 61 -8.11 -2.45 -0.75
C ARG A 61 -8.49 -1.11 -0.11
N ALA A 62 -9.74 -0.66 -0.28
CA ALA A 62 -10.21 0.60 0.31
C ALA A 62 -10.26 0.57 1.85
N ALA A 63 -10.58 -0.58 2.45
CA ALA A 63 -10.52 -0.74 3.90
C ALA A 63 -9.07 -0.73 4.40
N LEU A 64 -8.16 -1.37 3.66
CA LEU A 64 -6.73 -1.37 4.00
C LEU A 64 -6.09 0.02 3.92
N VAL A 65 -6.44 0.81 2.92
CA VAL A 65 -5.96 2.21 2.84
C VAL A 65 -6.35 2.97 4.11
N ARG A 66 -7.61 2.89 4.55
CA ARG A 66 -8.04 3.54 5.81
C ARG A 66 -7.28 3.02 7.03
N VAL A 67 -7.09 1.71 7.14
CA VAL A 67 -6.30 1.12 8.24
C VAL A 67 -4.87 1.65 8.24
N LEU A 68 -4.25 1.80 7.07
CA LEU A 68 -2.88 2.32 6.95
C LEU A 68 -2.80 3.81 7.32
N ASP A 69 -3.78 4.62 6.90
CA ASP A 69 -3.87 6.03 7.28
C ASP A 69 -4.04 6.17 8.81
N ASP A 70 -4.93 5.38 9.39
CA ASP A 70 -5.16 5.35 10.85
C ASP A 70 -3.90 4.92 11.61
N LEU A 71 -3.19 3.87 11.12
CA LEU A 71 -1.95 3.40 11.73
C LEU A 71 -0.81 4.43 11.62
N GLN A 72 -0.72 5.17 10.50
CA GLN A 72 0.22 6.29 10.40
C GLN A 72 -0.10 7.38 11.44
N ALA A 73 -1.38 7.73 11.60
CA ALA A 73 -1.81 8.69 12.60
C ALA A 73 -1.56 8.21 14.04
N VAL A 74 -1.69 6.93 14.31
CA VAL A 74 -1.35 6.32 15.61
C VAL A 74 0.17 6.36 15.87
N LEU A 75 0.97 6.03 14.87
CA LEU A 75 2.44 5.99 14.99
C LEU A 75 3.06 7.39 15.11
N PHE A 76 2.48 8.39 14.43
CA PHE A 76 2.97 9.78 14.39
C PHE A 76 1.81 10.77 14.52
N PRO A 77 1.14 10.81 15.69
CA PRO A 77 -0.11 11.58 15.86
C PRO A 77 0.03 13.09 15.66
N THR A 78 1.20 13.65 15.94
CA THR A 78 1.48 15.07 15.72
C THR A 78 1.69 15.45 14.25
N HIS A 79 1.81 14.48 13.35
CA HIS A 79 2.07 14.70 11.91
C HIS A 79 0.89 14.25 11.04
N TYR A 80 0.26 13.13 11.37
CA TYR A 80 -0.82 12.52 10.59
C TYR A 80 -2.16 12.50 11.33
N GLY A 81 -2.20 13.00 12.58
CA GLY A 81 -3.42 13.09 13.38
C GLY A 81 -4.28 14.30 13.04
N GLN A 82 -5.19 14.63 13.94
CA GLN A 82 -6.10 15.77 13.76
C GLN A 82 -5.39 17.11 14.00
N PRO A 83 -5.78 18.19 13.27
CA PRO A 83 -5.11 19.48 13.35
C PRO A 83 -5.09 20.13 14.76
N ASP A 84 -6.13 19.91 15.56
CA ASP A 84 -6.31 20.53 16.88
C ASP A 84 -5.95 19.59 18.04
N LEU A 85 -5.11 18.60 17.79
CA LEU A 85 -4.72 17.62 18.78
C LEU A 85 -3.84 18.27 19.85
N THR A 86 -4.29 18.21 21.12
CA THR A 86 -3.54 18.70 22.28
C THR A 86 -2.74 17.56 22.92
N ASP A 87 -1.70 17.91 23.68
CA ASP A 87 -0.89 16.91 24.42
C ASP A 87 -1.76 16.04 25.34
N GLU A 88 -2.81 16.62 25.96
CA GLU A 88 -3.75 15.89 26.82
C GLU A 88 -4.69 14.98 26.02
N GLY A 89 -4.98 15.33 24.75
CA GLY A 89 -5.87 14.59 23.86
C GLY A 89 -5.20 13.47 23.07
N ILE A 90 -3.87 13.48 22.97
CA ILE A 90 -3.11 12.52 22.15
C ILE A 90 -3.43 11.06 22.50
N ASP A 91 -3.41 10.71 23.79
CA ASP A 91 -3.61 9.32 24.21
C ASP A 91 -5.03 8.82 23.91
N PHE A 92 -6.04 9.69 24.07
CA PHE A 92 -7.42 9.36 23.69
C PHE A 92 -7.57 9.18 22.19
N PHE A 93 -7.00 10.09 21.40
CA PHE A 93 -7.00 10.01 19.95
C PHE A 93 -6.32 8.72 19.47
N VAL A 94 -5.12 8.42 19.97
CA VAL A 94 -4.37 7.20 19.62
C VAL A 94 -5.15 5.96 20.01
N GLY A 95 -5.75 5.92 21.20
CA GLY A 95 -6.54 4.78 21.66
C GLY A 95 -7.78 4.52 20.82
N ASP A 96 -8.54 5.56 20.49
CA ASP A 96 -9.76 5.44 19.68
C ASP A 96 -9.46 5.06 18.23
N THR A 97 -8.49 5.74 17.62
CA THR A 97 -8.05 5.48 16.25
C THR A 97 -7.49 4.06 16.10
N LEU A 98 -6.63 3.64 17.04
CA LEU A 98 -6.06 2.30 17.04
C LEU A 98 -7.15 1.24 17.19
N ASN A 99 -8.09 1.40 18.13
CA ASN A 99 -9.19 0.48 18.29
C ASN A 99 -10.02 0.35 17.01
N SER A 100 -10.34 1.46 16.35
CA SER A 100 -11.07 1.48 15.07
C SER A 100 -10.29 0.74 13.98
N ALA A 101 -9.01 1.04 13.81
CA ALA A 101 -8.15 0.41 12.81
C ALA A 101 -8.04 -1.11 13.02
N LEU A 102 -7.82 -1.55 14.27
CA LEU A 102 -7.69 -2.97 14.59
C LEU A 102 -8.97 -3.76 14.34
N ASN A 103 -10.15 -3.19 14.66
CA ASN A 103 -11.43 -3.83 14.37
C ASN A 103 -11.64 -4.04 12.86
N VAL A 104 -11.26 -3.08 12.03
CA VAL A 104 -11.29 -3.24 10.57
C VAL A 104 -10.25 -4.27 10.12
N LEU A 105 -9.04 -4.25 10.70
CA LEU A 105 -7.95 -5.16 10.34
C LEU A 105 -8.31 -6.63 10.63
N VAL A 106 -8.95 -6.94 11.76
CA VAL A 106 -9.44 -8.30 12.08
C VAL A 106 -10.24 -8.88 10.91
N GLU A 107 -11.17 -8.10 10.36
CA GLU A 107 -12.00 -8.57 9.25
C GLU A 107 -11.17 -8.75 7.96
N GLN A 108 -10.19 -7.90 7.68
CA GLN A 108 -9.34 -8.06 6.50
C GLN A 108 -8.41 -9.28 6.65
N VAL A 109 -7.90 -9.54 7.84
CA VAL A 109 -7.13 -10.76 8.17
C VAL A 109 -8.01 -12.01 7.99
N ARG A 110 -9.24 -12.02 8.53
CA ARG A 110 -10.18 -13.13 8.35
C ARG A 110 -10.42 -13.44 6.88
N ARG A 111 -10.65 -12.42 6.06
CA ARG A 111 -10.85 -12.55 4.60
C ARG A 111 -9.60 -13.09 3.90
N ALA A 112 -8.41 -12.65 4.31
CA ALA A 112 -7.15 -13.17 3.76
C ALA A 112 -6.95 -14.65 4.11
N LEU A 113 -7.25 -15.05 5.36
CA LEU A 113 -7.20 -16.44 5.79
C LEU A 113 -8.19 -17.32 5.02
N LEU A 114 -9.42 -16.84 4.79
CA LEU A 114 -10.42 -17.53 3.97
C LEU A 114 -9.94 -17.80 2.53
N PHE A 115 -9.06 -16.96 1.99
CA PHE A 115 -8.52 -17.14 0.66
C PHE A 115 -7.55 -18.33 0.58
N VAL A 116 -6.81 -18.59 1.64
CA VAL A 116 -5.81 -19.67 1.71
C VAL A 116 -6.47 -21.02 2.03
N PHE A 117 -7.52 -21.02 2.87
CA PHE A 117 -8.22 -22.24 3.26
C PHE A 117 -9.29 -22.59 2.21
N ASP A 118 -9.02 -23.61 1.41
CA ASP A 118 -9.89 -24.04 0.28
C ASP A 118 -11.15 -24.81 0.71
N GLU A 119 -11.36 -25.05 1.98
CA GLU A 119 -12.45 -25.89 2.47
C GLU A 119 -13.66 -25.10 3.01
N ASP A 120 -14.80 -25.41 2.42
CA ASP A 120 -16.14 -24.87 2.65
C ASP A 120 -16.78 -25.37 3.98
N GLN A 121 -16.03 -25.94 4.90
CA GLN A 121 -16.55 -26.66 6.06
C GLN A 121 -16.35 -25.89 7.38
N GLY A 122 -17.35 -25.11 7.77
CA GLY A 122 -17.60 -24.81 9.20
C GLY A 122 -16.51 -24.09 10.00
N HIS A 123 -15.45 -23.58 9.36
CA HIS A 123 -14.28 -23.02 10.02
C HIS A 123 -14.39 -21.52 10.36
N ASP A 124 -15.52 -20.87 10.12
CA ASP A 124 -15.64 -19.41 10.26
C ASP A 124 -15.31 -18.92 11.69
N ALA A 125 -15.77 -19.66 12.71
CA ALA A 125 -15.44 -19.35 14.11
C ALA A 125 -13.94 -19.54 14.43
N TYR A 126 -13.29 -20.53 13.83
CA TYR A 126 -11.86 -20.75 13.95
C TYR A 126 -11.07 -19.63 13.27
N LEU A 127 -11.41 -19.29 12.04
CA LEU A 127 -10.75 -18.24 11.26
C LEU A 127 -10.94 -16.87 11.91
N HIS A 128 -12.12 -16.59 12.47
CA HIS A 128 -12.34 -15.36 13.22
C HIS A 128 -11.46 -15.28 14.46
N ARG A 129 -11.35 -16.37 15.25
CA ARG A 129 -10.45 -16.42 16.40
C ARG A 129 -9.00 -16.23 15.99
N ARG A 130 -8.55 -16.91 14.93
CA ARG A 130 -7.18 -16.76 14.43
C ARG A 130 -6.90 -15.35 13.94
N ALA A 131 -7.87 -14.69 13.30
CA ALA A 131 -7.75 -13.28 12.91
C ALA A 131 -7.61 -12.35 14.11
N LEU A 132 -8.34 -12.59 15.19
CA LEU A 132 -8.19 -11.84 16.44
C LEU A 132 -6.79 -12.03 17.05
N GLU A 133 -6.28 -13.26 17.11
CA GLU A 133 -4.94 -13.57 17.62
C GLU A 133 -3.87 -12.84 16.80
N ILE A 134 -3.89 -12.97 15.48
CA ILE A 134 -2.94 -12.32 14.58
C ILE A 134 -2.99 -10.79 14.75
N THR A 135 -4.18 -10.22 14.83
CA THR A 135 -4.34 -8.77 14.99
C THR A 135 -3.84 -8.29 16.35
N ALA A 136 -4.04 -9.07 17.41
CA ALA A 136 -3.51 -8.76 18.74
C ALA A 136 -1.97 -8.84 18.77
N GLU A 137 -1.38 -9.86 18.15
CA GLU A 137 0.07 -9.99 18.00
C GLU A 137 0.65 -8.83 17.17
N PHE A 138 -0.01 -8.45 16.08
CA PHE A 138 0.36 -7.28 15.26
C PHE A 138 0.33 -5.99 16.09
N ALA A 139 -0.74 -5.75 16.84
CA ALA A 139 -0.88 -4.56 17.68
C ALA A 139 0.23 -4.48 18.74
N ALA A 140 0.60 -5.61 19.35
CA ALA A 140 1.67 -5.67 20.33
C ALA A 140 3.05 -5.29 19.75
N GLN A 141 3.26 -5.41 18.43
CA GLN A 141 4.50 -5.04 17.76
C GLN A 141 4.58 -3.56 17.35
N LEU A 142 3.49 -2.81 17.38
CA LEU A 142 3.48 -1.41 16.95
C LEU A 142 4.51 -0.52 17.66
N PRO A 143 4.77 -0.65 18.99
CA PRO A 143 5.83 0.12 19.64
C PRO A 143 7.23 -0.19 19.09
N ALA A 144 7.53 -1.45 18.80
CA ALA A 144 8.81 -1.85 18.21
C ALA A 144 8.95 -1.37 16.75
N ILE A 145 7.86 -1.46 15.97
CA ILE A 145 7.79 -0.91 14.61
C ILE A 145 8.07 0.61 14.66
N ARG A 146 7.43 1.34 15.58
CA ARG A 146 7.67 2.78 15.73
C ARG A 146 9.12 3.11 16.05
N ALA A 147 9.75 2.33 16.92
CA ALA A 147 11.17 2.52 17.25
C ALA A 147 12.08 2.38 16.02
N LEU A 148 11.83 1.37 15.17
CA LEU A 148 12.50 1.23 13.88
C LEU A 148 12.28 2.42 12.97
N LEU A 149 11.01 2.86 12.81
CA LEU A 149 10.65 3.99 11.97
C LEU A 149 11.29 5.30 12.43
N VAL A 150 11.42 5.53 13.74
CA VAL A 150 12.16 6.67 14.26
C VAL A 150 13.63 6.60 13.88
N SER A 151 14.25 5.40 13.93
CA SER A 151 15.64 5.23 13.49
C SER A 151 15.82 5.48 11.99
N ASP A 152 14.84 5.10 11.16
CA ASP A 152 14.85 5.33 9.71
C ASP A 152 14.69 6.83 9.39
N LEU A 153 13.78 7.50 10.10
CA LEU A 153 13.57 8.95 9.99
C LEU A 153 14.84 9.73 10.34
N LEU A 154 15.51 9.36 11.42
CA LEU A 154 16.76 10.00 11.82
C LEU A 154 17.88 9.73 10.82
N ALA A 155 17.95 8.53 10.25
CA ALA A 155 18.92 8.20 9.20
C ALA A 155 18.67 9.03 7.92
N ALA A 156 17.41 9.25 7.54
CA ALA A 156 17.07 10.11 6.42
C ALA A 156 17.47 11.58 6.69
N TYR A 157 17.16 12.10 7.87
CA TYR A 157 17.51 13.46 8.26
C TYR A 157 19.04 13.71 8.29
N GLN A 158 19.81 12.74 8.79
CA GLN A 158 21.27 12.81 8.80
C GLN A 158 21.87 12.57 7.43
N GLY A 159 21.19 11.78 6.60
CA GLY A 159 21.68 11.36 5.28
C GLY A 159 21.44 12.37 4.16
N ASP A 160 20.44 13.24 4.29
CA ASP A 160 20.11 14.23 3.28
C ASP A 160 20.44 15.66 3.77
N PRO A 161 21.49 16.30 3.23
CA PRO A 161 21.83 17.68 3.60
C PRO A 161 20.77 18.72 3.23
N ALA A 162 19.84 18.38 2.34
CA ALA A 162 18.75 19.27 1.92
C ALA A 162 17.55 19.23 2.88
N ALA A 163 17.45 18.21 3.73
CA ALA A 163 16.35 18.08 4.67
C ALA A 163 16.41 19.16 5.76
N SER A 164 15.35 19.96 5.89
CA SER A 164 15.27 21.04 6.88
C SER A 164 14.85 20.54 8.27
N SER A 165 14.07 19.46 8.33
CA SER A 165 13.56 18.91 9.59
C SER A 165 13.09 17.44 9.43
N PRO A 166 13.01 16.67 10.55
CA PRO A 166 12.37 15.36 10.54
C PRO A 166 10.89 15.40 10.12
N SER A 167 10.18 16.49 10.43
CA SER A 167 8.79 16.67 10.04
C SER A 167 8.62 16.77 8.51
N GLU A 168 9.52 17.49 7.84
CA GLU A 168 9.55 17.56 6.38
C GLU A 168 9.72 16.17 5.75
N ILE A 169 10.64 15.37 6.28
CA ILE A 169 10.89 14.01 5.80
C ILE A 169 9.64 13.13 5.95
N LEU A 170 8.99 13.16 7.11
CA LEU A 170 7.76 12.41 7.35
C LEU A 170 6.65 12.77 6.36
N LEU A 171 6.49 14.05 6.05
CA LEU A 171 5.38 14.55 5.24
C LEU A 171 5.67 14.53 3.74
N CYS A 172 6.94 14.57 3.32
CA CYS A 172 7.28 14.82 1.92
C CYS A 172 8.07 13.69 1.25
N TYR A 173 8.79 12.83 2.01
CA TYR A 173 9.68 11.85 1.39
C TYR A 173 8.98 10.53 1.07
N PRO A 174 8.90 10.13 -0.22
CA PRO A 174 8.27 8.88 -0.60
C PRO A 174 8.97 7.66 0.01
N GLY A 175 10.29 7.73 0.23
CA GLY A 175 11.06 6.67 0.87
C GLY A 175 10.59 6.35 2.29
N ILE A 176 10.24 7.38 3.09
CA ILE A 176 9.75 7.14 4.45
C ILE A 176 8.35 6.54 4.44
N THR A 177 7.48 6.99 3.53
CA THR A 177 6.16 6.38 3.34
C THR A 177 6.27 4.91 2.96
N ALA A 178 7.16 4.57 2.03
CA ALA A 178 7.39 3.19 1.62
C ALA A 178 7.88 2.32 2.78
N ILE A 179 8.76 2.84 3.64
CA ILE A 179 9.28 2.10 4.80
C ILE A 179 8.22 1.93 5.89
N ILE A 180 7.39 2.94 6.17
CA ILE A 180 6.26 2.79 7.10
C ILE A 180 5.38 1.61 6.66
N TYR A 181 4.98 1.58 5.41
CA TYR A 181 4.11 0.52 4.88
C TYR A 181 4.82 -0.83 4.83
N HIS A 182 6.10 -0.85 4.46
CA HIS A 182 6.87 -2.09 4.46
C HIS A 182 6.96 -2.71 5.86
N ARG A 183 7.26 -1.95 6.91
CA ARG A 183 7.38 -2.50 8.26
C ARG A 183 6.05 -3.06 8.78
N LEU A 184 4.93 -2.41 8.45
CA LEU A 184 3.59 -2.92 8.74
C LEU A 184 3.28 -4.19 7.92
N ALA A 185 3.59 -4.18 6.62
CA ALA A 185 3.38 -5.32 5.74
C ALA A 185 4.27 -6.52 6.11
N HIS A 186 5.52 -6.29 6.47
CA HIS A 186 6.46 -7.31 6.92
C HIS A 186 5.95 -8.03 8.17
N MET A 187 5.42 -7.29 9.13
CA MET A 187 4.82 -7.88 10.33
C MET A 187 3.61 -8.76 9.98
N LEU A 188 2.69 -8.30 9.12
CA LEU A 188 1.56 -9.11 8.64
C LEU A 188 2.03 -10.35 7.88
N HIS A 189 3.10 -10.25 7.10
CA HIS A 189 3.72 -11.38 6.40
C HIS A 189 4.25 -12.43 7.40
N THR A 190 5.00 -11.97 8.39
CA THR A 190 5.60 -12.83 9.43
C THR A 190 4.52 -13.53 10.28
N LEU A 191 3.38 -12.87 10.52
CA LEU A 191 2.23 -13.43 11.22
C LEU A 191 1.37 -14.38 10.37
N GLY A 192 1.78 -14.67 9.13
CA GLY A 192 1.16 -15.68 8.29
C GLY A 192 -0.04 -15.18 7.46
N THR A 193 -0.07 -13.90 7.13
CA THR A 193 -1.08 -13.31 6.22
C THR A 193 -0.44 -12.75 4.94
N PRO A 194 0.24 -13.58 4.12
CA PRO A 194 1.04 -13.10 2.99
C PRO A 194 0.21 -12.35 1.94
N LEU A 195 -1.03 -12.77 1.68
CA LEU A 195 -1.91 -12.06 0.74
C LEU A 195 -2.19 -10.63 1.21
N LEU A 196 -2.49 -10.45 2.51
CA LEU A 196 -2.76 -9.13 3.07
C LEU A 196 -1.53 -8.25 3.05
N ALA A 197 -0.38 -8.81 3.41
CA ALA A 197 0.91 -8.15 3.36
C ALA A 197 1.26 -7.67 1.93
N ARG A 198 1.00 -8.52 0.91
CA ARG A 198 1.19 -8.16 -0.51
C ARG A 198 0.25 -7.02 -0.95
N LEU A 199 -1.00 -7.02 -0.50
CA LEU A 199 -1.93 -5.91 -0.77
C LEU A 199 -1.44 -4.60 -0.18
N VAL A 200 -0.90 -4.61 1.05
CA VAL A 200 -0.30 -3.42 1.69
C VAL A 200 0.94 -2.95 0.92
N ALA A 201 1.82 -3.87 0.52
CA ALA A 201 3.00 -3.55 -0.29
C ALA A 201 2.61 -2.91 -1.64
N GLU A 202 1.56 -3.41 -2.31
CA GLU A 202 1.09 -2.86 -3.58
C GLU A 202 0.42 -1.48 -3.42
N ILE A 203 -0.25 -1.23 -2.30
CA ILE A 203 -0.74 0.11 -1.95
C ILE A 203 0.44 1.08 -1.83
N SER A 204 1.49 0.70 -1.12
CA SER A 204 2.73 1.47 -0.98
C SER A 204 3.39 1.76 -2.33
N HIS A 205 3.58 0.72 -3.14
CA HIS A 205 4.17 0.82 -4.48
C HIS A 205 3.39 1.80 -5.36
N SER A 206 2.06 1.72 -5.36
CA SER A 206 1.20 2.62 -6.16
C SER A 206 1.29 4.10 -5.74
N LEU A 207 1.64 4.38 -4.48
CA LEU A 207 1.77 5.74 -3.94
C LEU A 207 3.18 6.31 -4.13
N THR A 208 4.21 5.47 -4.03
CA THR A 208 5.60 5.91 -3.89
C THR A 208 6.48 5.62 -5.10
N GLY A 209 6.06 4.69 -5.97
CA GLY A 209 6.91 4.15 -7.04
C GLY A 209 8.06 3.29 -6.52
N ILE A 210 7.99 2.83 -5.26
CA ILE A 210 8.97 1.98 -4.58
C ILE A 210 8.32 0.63 -4.30
N ASP A 211 8.84 -0.43 -4.91
CA ASP A 211 8.35 -1.81 -4.75
C ASP A 211 9.20 -2.57 -3.72
N ILE A 212 8.64 -2.85 -2.56
CA ILE A 212 9.30 -3.65 -1.51
C ILE A 212 8.44 -4.86 -1.20
N HIS A 213 8.98 -6.06 -1.48
CA HIS A 213 8.28 -7.29 -1.08
C HIS A 213 8.18 -7.38 0.46
N PRO A 214 7.02 -7.73 1.04
CA PRO A 214 6.84 -7.78 2.48
C PRO A 214 7.69 -8.85 3.19
N GLY A 215 8.20 -9.85 2.45
CA GLY A 215 9.13 -10.86 2.96
C GLY A 215 10.58 -10.35 3.10
N ALA A 216 10.93 -9.20 2.52
CA ALA A 216 12.27 -8.64 2.64
C ALA A 216 12.61 -8.31 4.11
N GLU A 217 13.81 -8.68 4.55
CA GLU A 217 14.32 -8.35 5.87
C GLU A 217 15.12 -7.06 5.81
N ILE A 218 14.67 -6.00 6.50
CA ILE A 218 15.30 -4.69 6.46
C ILE A 218 15.63 -4.22 7.88
N GLY A 219 16.91 -4.04 8.16
CA GLY A 219 17.42 -3.52 9.44
C GLY A 219 16.98 -2.10 9.73
N GLY A 220 17.32 -1.58 10.90
CA GLY A 220 17.04 -0.21 11.31
C GLY A 220 17.96 0.82 10.66
N SER A 221 17.55 2.10 10.77
CA SER A 221 18.27 3.23 10.16
C SER A 221 18.40 3.08 8.63
N PHE A 222 17.36 2.60 7.99
CA PHE A 222 17.29 2.42 6.54
C PHE A 222 16.72 3.67 5.88
N PHE A 223 17.39 4.14 4.82
CA PHE A 223 16.98 5.34 4.10
C PHE A 223 16.93 5.09 2.60
N ILE A 224 15.79 5.40 1.97
CA ILE A 224 15.64 5.46 0.51
C ILE A 224 15.49 6.92 0.11
N ASP A 225 16.46 7.43 -0.62
CA ASP A 225 16.49 8.79 -1.15
C ASP A 225 15.91 8.82 -2.57
N HIS A 226 15.00 9.76 -2.87
CA HIS A 226 14.19 9.83 -4.08
C HIS A 226 13.32 8.59 -4.30
N GLY A 227 13.90 7.45 -4.55
CA GLY A 227 13.31 6.12 -4.49
C GLY A 227 12.58 5.63 -5.73
N THR A 228 12.24 6.48 -6.69
CA THR A 228 11.51 6.06 -7.90
C THR A 228 12.17 4.87 -8.58
N GLY A 229 11.42 3.79 -8.78
CA GLY A 229 11.89 2.57 -9.46
C GLY A 229 12.83 1.71 -8.60
N VAL A 230 12.87 1.91 -7.28
CA VAL A 230 13.51 0.95 -6.37
C VAL A 230 12.66 -0.32 -6.30
N VAL A 231 13.33 -1.48 -6.41
CA VAL A 231 12.71 -2.80 -6.28
C VAL A 231 13.50 -3.63 -5.27
N ILE A 232 12.83 -4.12 -4.23
CA ILE A 232 13.43 -4.98 -3.20
C ILE A 232 12.63 -6.29 -3.14
N GLY A 233 13.27 -7.39 -3.58
CA GLY A 233 12.64 -8.71 -3.68
C GLY A 233 12.49 -9.42 -2.34
N GLU A 234 11.69 -10.49 -2.33
CA GLU A 234 11.30 -11.27 -1.15
C GLU A 234 12.49 -11.75 -0.29
N THR A 235 13.53 -12.23 -0.94
CA THR A 235 14.69 -12.85 -0.28
C THR A 235 15.81 -11.86 0.03
N ALA A 236 15.56 -10.56 -0.13
CA ALA A 236 16.55 -9.56 0.18
C ALA A 236 16.75 -9.42 1.69
N VAL A 237 18.02 -9.43 2.12
CA VAL A 237 18.42 -9.17 3.51
C VAL A 237 19.29 -7.93 3.52
N ILE A 238 18.78 -6.86 4.13
CA ILE A 238 19.43 -5.56 4.21
C ILE A 238 19.79 -5.30 5.67
N GLY A 239 21.08 -5.05 5.92
CA GLY A 239 21.58 -4.75 7.27
C GLY A 239 21.13 -3.37 7.79
N GLN A 240 21.75 -2.96 8.90
CA GLN A 240 21.49 -1.65 9.50
C GLN A 240 22.27 -0.53 8.77
N ARG A 241 21.74 0.70 8.82
CA ARG A 241 22.37 1.92 8.29
C ARG A 241 22.69 1.84 6.79
N VAL A 242 21.78 1.28 6.02
CA VAL A 242 21.90 1.22 4.56
C VAL A 242 21.12 2.38 3.95
N ARG A 243 21.70 2.99 2.91
CA ARG A 243 21.07 4.01 2.08
C ARG A 243 20.96 3.52 0.64
N LEU A 244 19.79 3.72 0.04
CA LEU A 244 19.54 3.45 -1.37
C LEU A 244 19.12 4.72 -2.09
N TYR A 245 19.35 4.75 -3.39
CA TYR A 245 18.86 5.79 -4.30
C TYR A 245 17.86 5.21 -5.30
N GLN A 246 17.29 6.08 -6.14
CA GLN A 246 16.36 5.68 -7.18
C GLN A 246 16.91 4.59 -8.10
N ALA A 247 16.02 3.79 -8.71
CA ALA A 247 16.31 2.75 -9.69
C ALA A 247 17.24 1.61 -9.21
N VAL A 248 17.45 1.48 -7.89
CA VAL A 248 18.20 0.34 -7.33
C VAL A 248 17.30 -0.88 -7.29
N THR A 249 17.80 -2.02 -7.77
CA THR A 249 17.12 -3.31 -7.68
C THR A 249 17.93 -4.28 -6.81
N LEU A 250 17.30 -4.77 -5.74
CA LEU A 250 17.82 -5.83 -4.87
C LEU A 250 16.88 -7.04 -5.01
N GLY A 251 17.33 -8.06 -5.72
CA GLY A 251 16.49 -9.24 -6.00
C GLY A 251 17.25 -10.33 -6.72
N ALA A 252 16.58 -11.43 -7.03
CA ALA A 252 17.16 -12.54 -7.76
C ALA A 252 17.56 -12.11 -9.19
N LYS A 253 18.83 -12.29 -9.53
CA LYS A 253 19.33 -11.96 -10.86
C LYS A 253 18.88 -12.96 -11.93
N ARG A 254 18.58 -14.20 -11.52
CA ARG A 254 18.07 -15.28 -12.37
C ARG A 254 17.18 -16.17 -11.51
N PHE A 255 16.04 -16.57 -12.05
CA PHE A 255 15.27 -17.68 -11.51
C PHE A 255 15.85 -18.95 -12.14
N PRO A 256 16.26 -19.99 -11.36
CA PRO A 256 16.61 -21.27 -11.96
C PRO A 256 15.36 -21.80 -12.65
N ALA A 257 15.40 -21.94 -13.96
CA ALA A 257 14.39 -22.70 -14.69
C ALA A 257 14.54 -24.18 -14.28
N ASP A 258 13.44 -24.87 -14.02
CA ASP A 258 13.45 -26.29 -13.85
C ASP A 258 13.81 -26.99 -15.18
N GLU A 259 14.01 -28.34 -15.16
CA GLU A 259 14.39 -29.10 -16.35
C GLU A 259 13.36 -28.99 -17.50
N ASN A 260 12.20 -28.41 -17.27
CA ASN A 260 11.10 -28.18 -18.20
C ASN A 260 10.99 -26.72 -18.68
N GLY A 261 11.88 -25.82 -18.23
CA GLY A 261 11.97 -24.46 -18.74
C GLY A 261 10.88 -23.50 -18.18
N THR A 262 10.25 -23.87 -17.07
CA THR A 262 9.26 -23.04 -16.37
C THR A 262 9.89 -22.32 -15.18
#